data_8b60b36120ffa7b0b5a79739e14f73f1
#
_entry.id   8b60b36120ffa7b0b5a79739e14f73f1
#
_cell.length_a   1.000
_cell.length_b   1.000
_cell.length_c   1.000
_cell.angle_alpha   90.00
_cell.angle_beta   90.00
_cell.angle_gamma   90.00
#
_symmetry.space_group_name_H-M   'P 1'
#
loop_
_entity.id
_entity.type
_entity.pdbx_description
1 polymer ?
#
loop_
_entity_poly.entity_id
_entity_poly.type
_entity_poly.pdbx_seq_one_letter_code
_entity_poly.pdbx_strand_id
1 'polypeptide(L)'
;MTAVREIRLKSRPSGLPKADNFEMATVELPAPAAGEVQVKNLWMTVDPYMRGRMNDVKSYVPPFQLGKALEGGAIGEVTASSDPNLKPGDLVQSNFGWREGFNAPAAAVQKLDPAGLPPQTFLGAAGMPGLTAYAGLLKIAGLKDGDIVFVSGAAGAVGSMVAQIAKAKGHTVIGSAGGADKVAFLKEIGVDQVIDYKAEKDLTAALMRAAPDGIDVYFDNVGGEHLEAALAAARPFGRFALCGAISMYNATEPPPGPRNLVQMVGKQLRMEGFIVSSHWDMMAPFQRDLAQWVREGKVTWKETVFEGIGKAPEAFVGLFQGANLGKMLVKLA
;
A
#
# COMPACT_ATOMS: atom_id res chain seq x y z
N MET A 1 8.98 27.03 21.45
CA MET A 1 8.17 25.79 21.41
C MET A 1 7.21 25.91 20.26
N THR A 2 6.99 24.83 19.54
CA THR A 2 6.09 24.79 18.36
C THR A 2 4.93 23.85 18.68
N ALA A 3 3.71 24.38 18.70
CA ALA A 3 2.52 23.56 18.90
C ALA A 3 2.21 22.76 17.62
N VAL A 4 2.02 21.46 17.74
CA VAL A 4 1.66 20.56 16.63
C VAL A 4 0.54 19.62 17.06
N ARG A 5 -0.32 19.24 16.12
CA ARG A 5 -1.38 18.27 16.36
C ARG A 5 -0.93 16.86 15.94
N GLU A 6 -1.45 15.87 16.66
CA GLU A 6 -1.23 14.47 16.35
C GLU A 6 -2.50 13.64 16.58
N ILE A 7 -2.63 12.53 15.85
CA ILE A 7 -3.70 11.56 16.05
C ILE A 7 -3.16 10.36 16.83
N ARG A 8 -3.81 10.07 17.96
CA ARG A 8 -3.49 8.97 18.87
C ARG A 8 -4.50 7.84 18.72
N LEU A 9 -4.06 6.61 18.99
CA LEU A 9 -4.99 5.50 19.19
C LEU A 9 -5.59 5.60 20.60
N LYS A 10 -6.88 5.93 20.68
CA LYS A 10 -7.61 6.07 21.95
C LYS A 10 -8.08 4.72 22.47
N SER A 11 -8.56 3.87 21.58
CA SER A 11 -9.03 2.52 21.93
C SER A 11 -8.84 1.56 20.75
N ARG A 12 -8.72 0.26 21.04
CA ARG A 12 -8.58 -0.78 20.02
C ARG A 12 -9.93 -1.07 19.36
N PRO A 13 -10.04 -1.00 18.01
CA PRO A 13 -11.30 -1.25 17.33
C PRO A 13 -11.64 -2.74 17.29
N SER A 14 -12.92 -3.07 17.48
CA SER A 14 -13.49 -4.34 17.09
C SER A 14 -14.20 -4.16 15.74
N GLY A 15 -13.82 -4.92 14.72
CA GLY A 15 -14.30 -4.71 13.36
C GLY A 15 -13.69 -3.46 12.70
N LEU A 16 -14.48 -2.77 11.87
CA LEU A 16 -14.07 -1.54 11.20
C LEU A 16 -13.77 -0.44 12.24
N PRO A 17 -12.61 0.24 12.17
CA PRO A 17 -12.32 1.37 13.04
C PRO A 17 -13.35 2.49 12.91
N LYS A 18 -13.66 3.15 14.04
CA LYS A 18 -14.60 4.26 14.13
C LYS A 18 -13.90 5.52 14.61
N ALA A 19 -14.52 6.67 14.44
CA ALA A 19 -13.95 7.96 14.84
C ALA A 19 -13.53 8.01 16.32
N ASP A 20 -14.29 7.37 17.21
CA ASP A 20 -14.02 7.30 18.65
C ASP A 20 -12.86 6.35 19.05
N ASN A 21 -12.32 5.59 18.12
CA ASN A 21 -11.05 4.86 18.33
C ASN A 21 -9.83 5.80 18.27
N PHE A 22 -9.99 7.01 17.76
CA PHE A 22 -8.93 8.00 17.59
C PHE A 22 -9.19 9.21 18.49
N GLU A 23 -8.12 9.88 18.86
CA GLU A 23 -8.18 11.20 19.50
C GLU A 23 -7.14 12.13 18.87
N MET A 24 -7.49 13.40 18.75
CA MET A 24 -6.55 14.44 18.34
C MET A 24 -5.99 15.11 19.61
N ALA A 25 -4.66 15.19 19.70
CA ALA A 25 -3.96 15.87 20.77
C ALA A 25 -3.08 16.98 20.20
N THR A 26 -2.86 18.03 21.00
CA THR A 26 -1.85 19.06 20.71
C THR A 26 -0.67 18.84 21.64
N VAL A 27 0.54 18.85 21.08
CA VAL A 27 1.79 18.72 21.81
C VAL A 27 2.72 19.89 21.50
N GLU A 28 3.53 20.30 22.50
CA GLU A 28 4.54 21.32 22.32
C GLU A 28 5.89 20.68 22.02
N LEU A 29 6.47 21.02 20.89
CA LEU A 29 7.81 20.58 20.51
C LEU A 29 8.84 21.60 21.02
N PRO A 30 9.80 21.20 21.87
CA PRO A 30 10.93 22.05 22.23
C PRO A 30 11.88 22.22 21.04
N ALA A 31 12.91 23.07 21.17
CA ALA A 31 14.02 23.04 20.22
C ALA A 31 14.67 21.64 20.19
N PRO A 32 15.14 21.17 19.01
CA PRO A 32 15.77 19.86 18.91
C PRO A 32 17.04 19.79 19.76
N ALA A 33 17.22 18.67 20.47
CA ALA A 33 18.42 18.39 21.24
C ALA A 33 19.63 18.09 20.31
N ALA A 34 20.82 17.94 20.89
CA ALA A 34 22.01 17.60 20.12
C ALA A 34 21.81 16.28 19.34
N GLY A 35 22.10 16.28 18.04
CA GLY A 35 21.90 15.15 17.14
C GLY A 35 20.43 14.92 16.70
N GLU A 36 19.52 15.81 17.06
CA GLU A 36 18.13 15.77 16.65
C GLU A 36 17.81 16.77 15.54
N VAL A 37 16.71 16.48 14.84
CA VAL A 37 16.05 17.37 13.89
C VAL A 37 14.61 17.61 14.31
N GLN A 38 14.12 18.82 14.03
CA GLN A 38 12.70 19.13 14.06
C GLN A 38 12.18 19.13 12.63
N VAL A 39 11.08 18.39 12.40
CA VAL A 39 10.48 18.23 11.08
C VAL A 39 9.02 18.66 11.12
N LYS A 40 8.60 19.43 10.12
CA LYS A 40 7.20 19.69 9.78
C LYS A 40 6.78 18.72 8.70
N ASN A 41 5.79 17.88 8.97
CA ASN A 41 5.24 16.97 7.99
C ASN A 41 4.41 17.72 6.95
N LEU A 42 4.66 17.43 5.68
CA LEU A 42 3.91 17.96 4.53
C LEU A 42 2.86 16.93 4.06
N TRP A 43 3.24 15.67 4.09
CA TRP A 43 2.42 14.55 3.62
C TRP A 43 2.57 13.35 4.54
N MET A 44 1.47 12.61 4.70
CA MET A 44 1.51 11.29 5.33
C MET A 44 0.67 10.28 4.55
N THR A 45 1.02 9.01 4.72
CA THR A 45 0.25 7.91 4.16
C THR A 45 -0.68 7.29 5.19
N VAL A 46 -1.79 6.74 4.71
CA VAL A 46 -2.58 5.74 5.42
C VAL A 46 -2.55 4.45 4.61
N ASP A 47 -2.34 3.31 5.28
CA ASP A 47 -2.16 2.02 4.64
C ASP A 47 -2.93 0.91 5.36
N PRO A 48 -3.47 -0.09 4.62
CA PRO A 48 -4.31 -1.13 5.22
C PRO A 48 -3.63 -1.93 6.35
N TYR A 49 -2.30 -2.15 6.30
CA TYR A 49 -1.55 -2.89 7.32
C TYR A 49 -1.66 -2.25 8.71
N MET A 50 -1.89 -0.94 8.78
CA MET A 50 -2.04 -0.21 10.04
C MET A 50 -3.24 -0.73 10.86
N ARG A 51 -4.26 -1.34 10.20
CA ARG A 51 -5.37 -1.98 10.91
C ARG A 51 -4.90 -3.12 11.80
N GLY A 52 -3.99 -3.96 11.32
CA GLY A 52 -3.40 -5.04 12.11
C GLY A 52 -2.63 -4.52 13.32
N ARG A 53 -1.95 -3.37 13.20
CA ARG A 53 -1.25 -2.72 14.32
C ARG A 53 -2.18 -2.14 15.41
N MET A 54 -3.47 -1.97 15.13
CA MET A 54 -4.45 -1.56 16.14
C MET A 54 -4.85 -2.71 17.08
N ASN A 55 -4.56 -3.96 16.72
CA ASN A 55 -4.75 -5.12 17.58
C ASN A 55 -3.54 -5.29 18.51
N ASP A 56 -3.75 -5.87 19.70
CA ASP A 56 -2.66 -6.15 20.66
C ASP A 56 -2.11 -7.56 20.46
N VAL A 57 -1.54 -7.80 19.28
CA VAL A 57 -0.96 -9.08 18.90
C VAL A 57 0.43 -8.90 18.31
N LYS A 58 1.31 -9.83 18.62
CA LYS A 58 2.65 -9.87 18.03
C LYS A 58 2.54 -10.16 16.52
N SER A 59 3.19 -9.33 15.72
CA SER A 59 3.24 -9.46 14.27
C SER A 59 4.63 -9.04 13.75
N TYR A 60 4.81 -8.94 12.42
CA TYR A 60 6.05 -8.48 11.79
C TYR A 60 6.38 -7.01 12.11
N VAL A 61 5.42 -6.25 12.60
CA VAL A 61 5.57 -4.87 13.07
C VAL A 61 4.88 -4.72 14.43
N PRO A 62 5.44 -3.96 15.40
CA PRO A 62 4.83 -3.81 16.72
C PRO A 62 3.44 -3.17 16.65
N PRO A 63 2.52 -3.55 17.58
CA PRO A 63 1.22 -2.91 17.69
C PRO A 63 1.35 -1.44 18.08
N PHE A 64 0.38 -0.62 17.66
CA PHE A 64 0.24 0.74 18.15
C PHE A 64 -0.07 0.76 19.64
N GLN A 65 0.49 1.71 20.35
CA GLN A 65 0.27 1.91 21.79
C GLN A 65 -0.92 2.86 22.01
N LEU A 66 -1.77 2.53 22.99
CA LEU A 66 -2.87 3.42 23.39
C LEU A 66 -2.33 4.75 23.95
N GLY A 67 -3.00 5.85 23.62
CA GLY A 67 -2.62 7.19 24.05
C GLY A 67 -1.34 7.74 23.39
N LYS A 68 -0.76 7.02 22.43
CA LYS A 68 0.40 7.47 21.65
C LYS A 68 0.00 7.78 20.20
N ALA A 69 0.71 8.74 19.59
CA ALA A 69 0.53 9.02 18.18
C ALA A 69 0.75 7.77 17.34
N LEU A 70 -0.12 7.55 16.35
CA LEU A 70 0.10 6.47 15.39
C LEU A 70 1.36 6.77 14.56
N GLU A 71 1.81 5.77 13.83
CA GLU A 71 2.99 5.83 12.97
C GLU A 71 2.64 5.40 11.56
N GLY A 72 3.39 5.90 10.61
CA GLY A 72 3.29 5.56 9.19
C GLY A 72 4.22 6.43 8.37
N GLY A 73 4.41 6.11 7.10
CA GLY A 73 5.26 6.90 6.22
C GLY A 73 4.83 8.35 6.14
N ALA A 74 5.79 9.26 6.16
CA ALA A 74 5.59 10.69 6.00
C ALA A 74 6.74 11.32 5.22
N ILE A 75 6.42 12.40 4.51
CA ILE A 75 7.38 13.32 3.91
C ILE A 75 7.23 14.64 4.64
N GLY A 76 8.35 15.16 5.12
CA GLY A 76 8.39 16.44 5.83
C GLY A 76 9.57 17.28 5.42
N GLU A 77 9.59 18.51 5.92
CA GLU A 77 10.67 19.47 5.76
C GLU A 77 11.32 19.71 7.11
N VAL A 78 12.64 19.67 7.15
CA VAL A 78 13.43 20.02 8.34
C VAL A 78 13.23 21.51 8.62
N THR A 79 12.75 21.84 9.82
CA THR A 79 12.56 23.24 10.28
C THR A 79 13.69 23.71 11.19
N ALA A 80 14.31 22.78 11.93
CA ALA A 80 15.50 23.04 12.73
C ALA A 80 16.35 21.76 12.82
N SER A 81 17.66 21.91 12.94
CA SER A 81 18.59 20.77 13.00
C SER A 81 19.75 21.06 13.94
N SER A 82 20.15 20.06 14.73
CA SER A 82 21.40 20.00 15.45
C SER A 82 22.35 18.92 14.89
N ASP A 83 22.05 18.39 13.68
CA ASP A 83 22.86 17.44 12.94
C ASP A 83 23.54 18.11 11.72
N PRO A 84 24.83 17.90 11.45
CA PRO A 84 25.55 18.59 10.38
C PRO A 84 25.12 18.17 8.95
N ASN A 85 24.47 17.01 8.81
CA ASN A 85 24.09 16.46 7.50
C ASN A 85 22.68 16.88 7.05
N LEU A 86 21.88 17.41 7.96
CA LEU A 86 20.51 17.87 7.73
C LEU A 86 20.37 19.33 8.08
N LYS A 87 19.77 20.13 7.22
CA LYS A 87 19.59 21.58 7.42
C LYS A 87 18.14 21.97 7.17
N PRO A 88 17.68 23.09 7.73
CA PRO A 88 16.38 23.66 7.42
C PRO A 88 16.15 23.77 5.91
N GLY A 89 14.96 23.35 5.45
CA GLY A 89 14.59 23.26 4.04
C GLY A 89 14.87 21.89 3.39
N ASP A 90 15.64 21.01 4.03
CA ASP A 90 15.82 19.64 3.49
C ASP A 90 14.52 18.84 3.59
N LEU A 91 14.14 18.18 2.51
CA LEU A 91 13.06 17.20 2.53
C LEU A 91 13.56 15.89 3.13
N VAL A 92 12.71 15.29 3.97
CA VAL A 92 13.01 14.01 4.62
C VAL A 92 11.82 13.06 4.57
N GLN A 93 12.13 11.77 4.44
CA GLN A 93 11.17 10.68 4.63
C GLN A 93 11.36 10.08 6.03
N SER A 94 10.24 9.73 6.68
CA SER A 94 10.23 9.15 8.01
C SER A 94 9.05 8.19 8.20
N ASN A 95 8.98 7.54 9.36
CA ASN A 95 7.80 6.80 9.82
C ASN A 95 6.99 7.57 10.88
N PHE A 96 7.25 8.86 11.04
CA PHE A 96 6.56 9.72 12.00
C PHE A 96 5.34 10.42 11.39
N GLY A 97 4.52 9.70 10.65
CA GLY A 97 3.20 10.16 10.20
C GLY A 97 2.20 10.29 11.36
N TRP A 98 0.95 10.62 11.05
CA TRP A 98 -0.15 10.86 11.97
C TRP A 98 0.10 12.03 12.94
N ARG A 99 0.97 12.97 12.54
CA ARG A 99 1.28 14.22 13.26
C ARG A 99 1.74 15.31 12.30
N GLU A 100 1.53 16.56 12.68
CA GLU A 100 1.94 17.72 11.87
C GLU A 100 3.44 18.01 11.96
N GLY A 101 4.10 17.55 13.02
CA GLY A 101 5.53 17.72 13.19
C GLY A 101 6.06 16.86 14.34
N PHE A 102 7.37 16.78 14.43
CA PHE A 102 8.04 15.99 15.45
C PHE A 102 9.50 16.41 15.62
N ASN A 103 10.10 16.04 16.78
CA ASN A 103 11.53 15.97 16.97
C ASN A 103 11.96 14.51 16.96
N ALA A 104 13.09 14.21 16.32
CA ALA A 104 13.65 12.85 16.29
C ALA A 104 15.18 12.91 16.12
N PRO A 105 15.92 11.85 16.54
CA PRO A 105 17.30 11.67 16.11
C PRO A 105 17.44 11.74 14.59
N ALA A 106 18.46 12.42 14.09
CA ALA A 106 18.69 12.59 12.66
C ALA A 106 18.75 11.25 11.91
N ALA A 107 19.27 10.20 12.57
CA ALA A 107 19.30 8.83 12.01
C ALA A 107 17.91 8.18 11.83
N ALA A 108 16.85 8.73 12.41
CA ALA A 108 15.48 8.23 12.27
C ALA A 108 14.74 8.82 11.06
N VAL A 109 15.36 9.72 10.34
CA VAL A 109 14.84 10.29 9.09
C VAL A 109 15.82 10.07 7.95
N GLN A 110 15.31 9.95 6.75
CA GLN A 110 16.11 9.80 5.53
C GLN A 110 15.96 11.04 4.66
N LYS A 111 17.06 11.69 4.31
CA LYS A 111 17.05 12.79 3.36
C LYS A 111 16.49 12.32 2.02
N LEU A 112 15.54 13.07 1.49
CA LEU A 112 14.85 12.78 0.24
C LEU A 112 15.30 13.74 -0.86
N ASP A 113 15.83 13.20 -1.95
CA ASP A 113 15.90 13.89 -3.23
C ASP A 113 14.77 13.38 -4.13
N PRO A 114 13.76 14.19 -4.42
CA PRO A 114 12.64 13.75 -5.23
C PRO A 114 12.97 13.63 -6.72
N ALA A 115 14.17 14.00 -7.17
CA ALA A 115 14.63 13.89 -8.55
C ALA A 115 13.62 14.42 -9.60
N GLY A 116 12.90 15.50 -9.26
CA GLY A 116 11.88 16.13 -10.11
C GLY A 116 10.48 15.53 -10.00
N LEU A 117 10.27 14.46 -9.24
CA LEU A 117 8.94 13.94 -8.94
C LEU A 117 8.29 14.73 -7.78
N PRO A 118 6.95 14.82 -7.70
CA PRO A 118 6.27 15.31 -6.51
C PRO A 118 6.68 14.49 -5.28
N PRO A 119 7.06 15.12 -4.16
CA PRO A 119 7.63 14.40 -3.00
C PRO A 119 6.71 13.29 -2.46
N GLN A 120 5.41 13.49 -2.45
CA GLN A 120 4.44 12.50 -1.97
C GLN A 120 4.44 11.20 -2.80
N THR A 121 4.96 11.20 -4.02
CA THR A 121 5.12 9.99 -4.85
C THR A 121 5.95 8.92 -4.13
N PHE A 122 6.87 9.32 -3.25
CA PHE A 122 7.71 8.42 -2.44
C PHE A 122 6.94 7.75 -1.27
N LEU A 123 5.68 8.15 -1.03
CA LEU A 123 4.75 7.41 -0.17
C LEU A 123 3.88 6.41 -0.96
N GLY A 124 4.00 6.41 -2.28
CA GLY A 124 3.19 5.61 -3.21
C GLY A 124 4.03 4.92 -4.29
N ALA A 125 3.87 5.38 -5.52
CA ALA A 125 4.41 4.74 -6.72
C ALA A 125 5.94 4.62 -6.72
N ALA A 126 6.68 5.60 -6.19
CA ALA A 126 8.14 5.57 -6.10
C ALA A 126 8.67 5.07 -4.74
N GLY A 127 7.77 4.71 -3.82
CA GLY A 127 8.09 4.26 -2.46
C GLY A 127 7.72 2.80 -2.18
N MET A 128 7.34 2.55 -0.93
CA MET A 128 7.03 1.21 -0.44
C MET A 128 5.96 0.47 -1.27
N PRO A 129 4.81 1.07 -1.65
CA PRO A 129 3.81 0.38 -2.47
C PRO A 129 4.33 -0.04 -3.86
N GLY A 130 5.11 0.83 -4.52
CA GLY A 130 5.73 0.49 -5.80
C GLY A 130 6.74 -0.63 -5.68
N LEU A 131 7.62 -0.58 -4.65
CA LEU A 131 8.56 -1.66 -4.36
C LEU A 131 7.84 -2.97 -4.03
N THR A 132 6.72 -2.91 -3.30
CA THR A 132 5.89 -4.07 -2.99
C THR A 132 5.40 -4.75 -4.27
N ALA A 133 4.90 -3.95 -5.21
CA ALA A 133 4.46 -4.45 -6.51
C ALA A 133 5.62 -5.10 -7.28
N TYR A 134 6.76 -4.43 -7.34
CA TYR A 134 7.94 -4.88 -8.05
C TYR A 134 8.52 -6.19 -7.48
N ALA A 135 8.75 -6.23 -6.17
CA ALA A 135 9.28 -7.41 -5.50
C ALA A 135 8.30 -8.59 -5.54
N GLY A 136 7.02 -8.35 -5.25
CA GLY A 136 6.00 -9.38 -5.25
C GLY A 136 5.78 -10.00 -6.63
N LEU A 137 5.79 -9.20 -7.69
CA LEU A 137 5.61 -9.69 -9.05
C LEU A 137 6.86 -10.40 -9.59
N LEU A 138 8.03 -9.79 -9.46
CA LEU A 138 9.24 -10.29 -10.12
C LEU A 138 9.98 -11.36 -9.32
N LYS A 139 10.05 -11.21 -7.98
CA LYS A 139 10.81 -12.13 -7.12
C LYS A 139 9.91 -13.21 -6.52
N ILE A 140 8.77 -12.83 -5.92
CA ILE A 140 7.89 -13.76 -5.22
C ILE A 140 7.09 -14.59 -6.21
N ALA A 141 6.31 -13.97 -7.10
CA ALA A 141 5.59 -14.70 -8.14
C ALA A 141 6.55 -15.27 -9.20
N GLY A 142 7.72 -14.66 -9.38
CA GLY A 142 8.70 -15.10 -10.37
C GLY A 142 8.12 -15.02 -11.79
N LEU A 143 7.69 -13.80 -12.18
CA LEU A 143 7.07 -13.53 -13.48
C LEU A 143 7.93 -14.07 -14.63
N LYS A 144 7.30 -14.76 -15.59
CA LYS A 144 7.94 -15.39 -16.76
C LYS A 144 7.27 -14.93 -18.04
N ASP A 145 8.02 -14.91 -19.13
CA ASP A 145 7.48 -14.56 -20.44
C ASP A 145 6.22 -15.36 -20.79
N GLY A 146 5.19 -14.67 -21.27
CA GLY A 146 3.91 -15.26 -21.65
C GLY A 146 2.92 -15.48 -20.50
N ASP A 147 3.29 -15.18 -19.25
CA ASP A 147 2.39 -15.30 -18.11
C ASP A 147 1.14 -14.42 -18.26
N ILE A 148 0.00 -14.96 -17.87
CA ILE A 148 -1.26 -14.24 -17.66
C ILE A 148 -1.34 -13.89 -16.17
N VAL A 149 -1.42 -12.60 -15.87
CA VAL A 149 -1.38 -12.06 -14.49
C VAL A 149 -2.77 -11.62 -14.07
N PHE A 150 -3.27 -12.16 -12.97
CA PHE A 150 -4.46 -11.64 -12.28
C PHE A 150 -4.05 -10.83 -11.05
N VAL A 151 -4.65 -9.65 -10.88
CA VAL A 151 -4.39 -8.72 -9.78
C VAL A 151 -5.69 -8.39 -9.06
N SER A 152 -5.80 -8.73 -7.79
CA SER A 152 -6.92 -8.29 -6.96
C SER A 152 -6.65 -6.90 -6.38
N GLY A 153 -7.72 -6.09 -6.19
CA GLY A 153 -7.58 -4.72 -5.75
C GLY A 153 -6.70 -3.87 -6.69
N ALA A 154 -6.83 -4.12 -7.99
CA ALA A 154 -5.95 -3.62 -9.04
C ALA A 154 -5.93 -2.10 -9.16
N ALA A 155 -6.96 -1.38 -8.70
CA ALA A 155 -7.01 0.09 -8.72
C ALA A 155 -6.40 0.75 -7.46
N GLY A 156 -5.87 -0.03 -6.52
CA GLY A 156 -5.18 0.47 -5.32
C GLY A 156 -3.72 0.83 -5.58
N ALA A 157 -3.04 1.34 -4.55
CA ALA A 157 -1.65 1.79 -4.65
C ALA A 157 -0.66 0.71 -5.12
N VAL A 158 -0.76 -0.50 -4.59
CA VAL A 158 0.08 -1.64 -5.01
C VAL A 158 -0.45 -2.25 -6.31
N GLY A 159 -1.76 -2.55 -6.37
CA GLY A 159 -2.34 -3.26 -7.49
C GLY A 159 -2.19 -2.55 -8.84
N SER A 160 -2.31 -1.22 -8.87
CA SER A 160 -2.12 -0.45 -10.11
C SER A 160 -0.66 -0.45 -10.59
N MET A 161 0.28 -0.50 -9.66
CA MET A 161 1.70 -0.67 -10.00
C MET A 161 1.99 -2.08 -10.51
N VAL A 162 1.43 -3.13 -9.88
CA VAL A 162 1.56 -4.52 -10.38
C VAL A 162 1.05 -4.62 -11.81
N ALA A 163 -0.15 -4.10 -12.08
CA ALA A 163 -0.75 -4.15 -13.41
C ALA A 163 0.15 -3.47 -14.45
N GLN A 164 0.63 -2.25 -14.17
CA GLN A 164 1.44 -1.50 -15.12
C GLN A 164 2.85 -2.09 -15.28
N ILE A 165 3.48 -2.61 -14.22
CA ILE A 165 4.77 -3.31 -14.33
C ILE A 165 4.62 -4.55 -15.21
N ALA A 166 3.57 -5.35 -15.03
CA ALA A 166 3.31 -6.50 -15.87
C ALA A 166 3.07 -6.08 -17.35
N LYS A 167 2.29 -5.01 -17.58
CA LYS A 167 2.06 -4.46 -18.93
C LYS A 167 3.37 -3.93 -19.54
N ALA A 168 4.19 -3.19 -18.79
CA ALA A 168 5.48 -2.67 -19.27
C ALA A 168 6.44 -3.79 -19.69
N LYS A 169 6.27 -4.99 -19.13
CA LYS A 169 7.01 -6.21 -19.48
C LYS A 169 6.34 -7.08 -20.53
N GLY A 170 5.20 -6.66 -21.11
CA GLY A 170 4.54 -7.33 -22.24
C GLY A 170 3.55 -8.43 -21.86
N HIS A 171 3.12 -8.50 -20.59
CA HIS A 171 2.19 -9.54 -20.12
C HIS A 171 0.73 -9.17 -20.34
N THR A 172 -0.13 -10.20 -20.42
CA THR A 172 -1.58 -10.04 -20.32
C THR A 172 -1.98 -9.87 -18.87
N VAL A 173 -2.77 -8.82 -18.57
CA VAL A 173 -3.19 -8.47 -17.22
C VAL A 173 -4.70 -8.46 -17.09
N ILE A 174 -5.18 -9.17 -16.09
CA ILE A 174 -6.57 -9.14 -15.64
C ILE A 174 -6.60 -8.42 -14.29
N GLY A 175 -7.40 -7.39 -14.16
CA GLY A 175 -7.52 -6.62 -12.92
C GLY A 175 -8.92 -6.66 -12.34
N SER A 176 -9.07 -6.85 -11.03
CA SER A 176 -10.36 -6.68 -10.36
C SER A 176 -10.38 -5.43 -9.51
N ALA A 177 -11.47 -4.67 -9.62
CA ALA A 177 -11.76 -3.50 -8.81
C ALA A 177 -13.26 -3.33 -8.62
N GLY A 178 -13.70 -2.49 -7.71
CA GLY A 178 -15.13 -2.27 -7.48
C GLY A 178 -15.57 -0.85 -7.82
N GLY A 179 -16.48 -0.73 -8.79
CA GLY A 179 -17.12 0.51 -9.22
C GLY A 179 -16.53 1.12 -10.49
N ALA A 180 -17.39 1.90 -11.18
CA ALA A 180 -17.14 2.40 -12.54
C ALA A 180 -15.84 3.20 -12.69
N ASP A 181 -15.52 4.10 -11.74
CA ASP A 181 -14.33 4.94 -11.82
C ASP A 181 -13.03 4.13 -11.76
N LYS A 182 -13.02 3.08 -10.92
CA LYS A 182 -11.88 2.16 -10.81
C LYS A 182 -11.73 1.30 -12.06
N VAL A 183 -12.84 0.84 -12.62
CA VAL A 183 -12.87 0.11 -13.91
C VAL A 183 -12.33 1.01 -15.04
N ALA A 184 -12.78 2.26 -15.10
CA ALA A 184 -12.29 3.22 -16.08
C ALA A 184 -10.77 3.47 -15.96
N PHE A 185 -10.29 3.65 -14.74
CA PHE A 185 -8.86 3.82 -14.48
C PHE A 185 -8.04 2.60 -14.90
N LEU A 186 -8.50 1.39 -14.61
CA LEU A 186 -7.78 0.17 -15.01
C LEU A 186 -7.68 0.05 -16.54
N LYS A 187 -8.73 0.45 -17.27
CA LYS A 187 -8.68 0.54 -18.75
C LYS A 187 -7.72 1.61 -19.23
N GLU A 188 -7.71 2.79 -18.57
CA GLU A 188 -6.78 3.90 -18.86
C GLU A 188 -5.31 3.45 -18.77
N ILE A 189 -4.96 2.67 -17.74
CA ILE A 189 -3.59 2.16 -17.55
C ILE A 189 -3.28 0.86 -18.34
N GLY A 190 -4.15 0.46 -19.27
CA GLY A 190 -3.89 -0.62 -20.23
C GLY A 190 -4.12 -2.04 -19.71
N VAL A 191 -4.92 -2.23 -18.66
CA VAL A 191 -5.34 -3.56 -18.21
C VAL A 191 -6.21 -4.22 -19.27
N ASP A 192 -5.87 -5.44 -19.70
CA ASP A 192 -6.50 -6.10 -20.86
C ASP A 192 -7.94 -6.55 -20.56
N GLN A 193 -8.17 -7.09 -19.37
CA GLN A 193 -9.50 -7.50 -18.89
C GLN A 193 -9.76 -6.92 -17.50
N VAL A 194 -10.90 -6.27 -17.32
CA VAL A 194 -11.27 -5.63 -16.05
C VAL A 194 -12.56 -6.23 -15.51
N ILE A 195 -12.50 -6.72 -14.28
CA ILE A 195 -13.64 -7.30 -13.57
C ILE A 195 -14.12 -6.28 -12.52
N ASP A 196 -15.36 -5.78 -12.67
CA ASP A 196 -16.04 -5.09 -11.58
C ASP A 196 -16.65 -6.11 -10.63
N TYR A 197 -15.94 -6.49 -9.58
CA TYR A 197 -16.40 -7.51 -8.65
C TYR A 197 -17.68 -7.13 -7.89
N LYS A 198 -18.05 -5.83 -7.86
CA LYS A 198 -19.32 -5.38 -7.25
C LYS A 198 -20.52 -5.60 -8.16
N ALA A 199 -20.30 -5.65 -9.48
CA ALA A 199 -21.33 -5.90 -10.47
C ALA A 199 -21.50 -7.40 -10.76
N GLU A 200 -20.52 -8.23 -10.48
CA GLU A 200 -20.55 -9.67 -10.71
C GLU A 200 -21.24 -10.43 -9.58
N LYS A 201 -22.05 -11.41 -9.94
CA LYS A 201 -22.71 -12.31 -8.96
C LYS A 201 -21.79 -13.44 -8.52
N ASP A 202 -20.85 -13.83 -9.38
CA ASP A 202 -19.89 -14.91 -9.18
C ASP A 202 -18.53 -14.47 -9.75
N LEU A 203 -17.64 -14.14 -8.84
CA LEU A 203 -16.29 -13.69 -9.19
C LEU A 203 -15.47 -14.79 -9.87
N THR A 204 -15.68 -16.04 -9.47
CA THR A 204 -14.98 -17.19 -10.09
C THR A 204 -15.40 -17.34 -11.55
N ALA A 205 -16.70 -17.30 -11.84
CA ALA A 205 -17.19 -17.36 -13.20
C ALA A 205 -16.74 -16.15 -14.04
N ALA A 206 -16.68 -14.94 -13.43
CA ALA A 206 -16.19 -13.73 -14.09
C ALA A 206 -14.69 -13.86 -14.45
N LEU A 207 -13.86 -14.37 -13.55
CA LEU A 207 -12.44 -14.58 -13.81
C LEU A 207 -12.21 -15.66 -14.88
N MET A 208 -12.96 -16.75 -14.86
CA MET A 208 -12.88 -17.79 -15.90
C MET A 208 -13.29 -17.27 -17.29
N ARG A 209 -14.24 -16.35 -17.37
CA ARG A 209 -14.59 -15.68 -18.64
C ARG A 209 -13.46 -14.75 -19.12
N ALA A 210 -12.82 -14.03 -18.20
CA ALA A 210 -11.70 -13.13 -18.50
C ALA A 210 -10.40 -13.88 -18.84
N ALA A 211 -10.22 -15.08 -18.31
CA ALA A 211 -9.08 -15.96 -18.52
C ALA A 211 -9.54 -17.37 -18.94
N PRO A 212 -10.04 -17.57 -20.15
CA PRO A 212 -10.55 -18.89 -20.60
C PRO A 212 -9.48 -19.98 -20.55
N ASP A 213 -8.23 -19.62 -20.78
CA ASP A 213 -7.07 -20.53 -20.68
C ASP A 213 -6.46 -20.59 -19.28
N GLY A 214 -6.99 -19.86 -18.30
CA GLY A 214 -6.49 -19.77 -16.94
C GLY A 214 -5.42 -18.69 -16.72
N ILE A 215 -4.99 -18.55 -15.46
CA ILE A 215 -3.97 -17.58 -15.03
C ILE A 215 -2.69 -18.29 -14.58
N ASP A 216 -1.53 -17.69 -14.83
CA ASP A 216 -0.21 -18.18 -14.40
C ASP A 216 0.26 -17.54 -13.09
N VAL A 217 -0.07 -16.26 -12.89
CA VAL A 217 0.31 -15.46 -11.73
C VAL A 217 -0.93 -14.83 -11.12
N TYR A 218 -1.03 -14.94 -9.81
CA TYR A 218 -1.97 -14.16 -9.00
C TYR A 218 -1.25 -13.27 -8.01
N PHE A 219 -1.53 -11.97 -8.03
CA PHE A 219 -1.06 -11.01 -7.05
C PHE A 219 -2.22 -10.65 -6.11
N ASP A 220 -2.15 -11.10 -4.87
CA ASP A 220 -3.24 -11.00 -3.91
C ASP A 220 -3.08 -9.80 -2.96
N ASN A 221 -4.01 -8.84 -3.08
CA ASN A 221 -4.18 -7.74 -2.13
C ASN A 221 -5.45 -7.89 -1.27
N VAL A 222 -6.34 -8.82 -1.61
CA VAL A 222 -7.72 -8.85 -1.08
C VAL A 222 -8.01 -10.09 -0.24
N GLY A 223 -7.54 -11.27 -0.66
CA GLY A 223 -7.89 -12.55 -0.02
C GLY A 223 -9.33 -12.98 -0.29
N GLY A 224 -9.86 -13.86 0.57
CA GLY A 224 -11.27 -14.30 0.53
C GLY A 224 -11.70 -14.85 -0.84
N GLU A 225 -12.83 -14.38 -1.35
CA GLU A 225 -13.40 -14.83 -2.64
C GLU A 225 -12.47 -14.62 -3.83
N HIS A 226 -11.59 -13.59 -3.79
CA HIS A 226 -10.60 -13.36 -4.83
C HIS A 226 -9.55 -14.48 -4.87
N LEU A 227 -9.10 -14.95 -3.71
CA LEU A 227 -8.19 -16.08 -3.61
C LEU A 227 -8.86 -17.38 -4.08
N GLU A 228 -10.12 -17.61 -3.71
CA GLU A 228 -10.88 -18.78 -4.20
C GLU A 228 -11.05 -18.75 -5.72
N ALA A 229 -11.38 -17.60 -6.30
CA ALA A 229 -11.49 -17.44 -7.75
C ALA A 229 -10.13 -17.68 -8.44
N ALA A 230 -9.05 -17.16 -7.90
CA ALA A 230 -7.71 -17.37 -8.44
C ALA A 230 -7.30 -18.85 -8.38
N LEU A 231 -7.56 -19.56 -7.27
CA LEU A 231 -7.32 -21.01 -7.17
C LEU A 231 -8.11 -21.78 -8.23
N ALA A 232 -9.37 -21.40 -8.47
CA ALA A 232 -10.22 -22.04 -9.48
C ALA A 232 -9.71 -21.80 -10.91
N ALA A 233 -9.26 -20.59 -11.23
CA ALA A 233 -8.81 -20.20 -12.57
C ALA A 233 -7.33 -20.49 -12.85
N ALA A 234 -6.53 -20.89 -11.85
CA ALA A 234 -5.10 -21.12 -12.03
C ALA A 234 -4.79 -22.25 -13.00
N ARG A 235 -3.79 -22.04 -13.83
CA ARG A 235 -3.12 -23.11 -14.61
C ARG A 235 -2.27 -24.00 -13.70
N PRO A 236 -1.93 -25.22 -14.12
CA PRO A 236 -0.90 -25.99 -13.42
C PRO A 236 0.40 -25.20 -13.26
N PHE A 237 1.04 -25.32 -12.09
CA PHE A 237 2.26 -24.59 -11.71
C PHE A 237 2.08 -23.07 -11.55
N GLY A 238 0.84 -22.59 -11.41
CA GLY A 238 0.54 -21.20 -11.10
C GLY A 238 1.24 -20.71 -9.83
N ARG A 239 1.55 -19.41 -9.77
CA ARG A 239 2.35 -18.80 -8.70
C ARG A 239 1.60 -17.61 -8.11
N PHE A 240 1.38 -17.65 -6.80
CA PHE A 240 0.59 -16.66 -6.09
C PHE A 240 1.46 -15.88 -5.11
N ALA A 241 1.55 -14.57 -5.29
CA ALA A 241 2.19 -13.65 -4.36
C ALA A 241 1.12 -13.07 -3.42
N LEU A 242 1.15 -13.47 -2.15
CA LEU A 242 0.21 -13.00 -1.13
C LEU A 242 0.77 -11.75 -0.45
N CYS A 243 0.32 -10.58 -0.90
CA CYS A 243 0.71 -9.28 -0.40
C CYS A 243 -0.16 -8.82 0.77
N GLY A 244 -1.44 -9.14 0.73
CA GLY A 244 -2.40 -8.72 1.74
C GLY A 244 -3.75 -9.38 1.58
N ALA A 245 -4.62 -9.20 2.58
CA ALA A 245 -5.97 -9.77 2.62
C ALA A 245 -6.94 -8.73 3.20
N ILE A 246 -7.07 -7.57 2.53
CA ILE A 246 -7.82 -6.42 3.07
C ILE A 246 -9.28 -6.77 3.41
N SER A 247 -9.89 -7.73 2.71
CA SER A 247 -11.25 -8.21 3.00
C SER A 247 -11.40 -8.82 4.39
N MET A 248 -10.28 -9.27 5.00
CA MET A 248 -10.26 -9.97 6.27
C MET A 248 -9.81 -9.08 7.45
N TYR A 249 -9.24 -7.89 7.20
CA TYR A 249 -8.59 -7.09 8.26
C TYR A 249 -9.55 -6.58 9.34
N ASN A 250 -10.83 -6.44 9.02
CA ASN A 250 -11.86 -6.01 9.96
C ASN A 250 -12.73 -7.16 10.48
N ALA A 251 -12.32 -8.42 10.27
CA ALA A 251 -13.05 -9.57 10.79
C ALA A 251 -13.03 -9.55 12.33
N THR A 252 -14.17 -9.86 12.94
CA THR A 252 -14.34 -9.96 14.40
C THR A 252 -14.13 -11.39 14.90
N GLU A 253 -14.18 -12.34 13.98
CA GLU A 253 -13.88 -13.74 14.19
C GLU A 253 -12.89 -14.23 13.13
N PRO A 254 -12.13 -15.31 13.38
CA PRO A 254 -11.24 -15.86 12.38
C PRO A 254 -12.00 -16.16 11.08
N PRO A 255 -11.64 -15.51 9.95
CA PRO A 255 -12.31 -15.76 8.69
C PRO A 255 -12.01 -17.19 8.20
N PRO A 256 -12.93 -17.83 7.48
CA PRO A 256 -12.67 -19.14 6.90
C PRO A 256 -11.54 -19.07 5.88
N GLY A 257 -10.76 -20.14 5.77
CA GLY A 257 -9.81 -20.31 4.67
C GLY A 257 -10.52 -20.57 3.33
N PRO A 258 -9.77 -20.59 2.21
CA PRO A 258 -10.33 -20.88 0.90
C PRO A 258 -10.95 -22.29 0.87
N ARG A 259 -12.22 -22.39 0.47
CA ARG A 259 -12.97 -23.66 0.40
C ARG A 259 -12.41 -24.66 -0.61
N ASN A 260 -11.70 -24.16 -1.61
CA ASN A 260 -11.13 -24.92 -2.72
C ASN A 260 -9.59 -25.04 -2.65
N LEU A 261 -8.99 -24.92 -1.47
CA LEU A 261 -7.54 -24.99 -1.27
C LEU A 261 -6.92 -26.29 -1.80
N VAL A 262 -7.69 -27.39 -1.81
CA VAL A 262 -7.27 -28.69 -2.36
C VAL A 262 -6.82 -28.61 -3.83
N GLN A 263 -7.26 -27.61 -4.59
CA GLN A 263 -6.82 -27.38 -5.98
C GLN A 263 -5.31 -27.11 -6.09
N MET A 264 -4.68 -26.63 -5.02
CA MET A 264 -3.23 -26.48 -4.97
C MET A 264 -2.49 -27.79 -5.26
N VAL A 265 -3.01 -28.91 -4.77
CA VAL A 265 -2.39 -30.24 -4.96
C VAL A 265 -2.50 -30.66 -6.43
N GLY A 266 -3.72 -30.67 -6.98
CA GLY A 266 -3.95 -31.12 -8.36
C GLY A 266 -3.28 -30.26 -9.42
N LYS A 267 -3.16 -28.93 -9.16
CA LYS A 267 -2.54 -27.97 -10.08
C LYS A 267 -1.06 -27.68 -9.73
N GLN A 268 -0.51 -28.28 -8.65
CA GLN A 268 0.86 -28.07 -8.18
C GLN A 268 1.20 -26.57 -8.02
N LEU A 269 0.29 -25.80 -7.40
CA LEU A 269 0.43 -24.36 -7.24
C LEU A 269 1.46 -24.01 -6.16
N ARG A 270 2.17 -22.90 -6.35
CA ARG A 270 2.97 -22.25 -5.33
C ARG A 270 2.26 -20.99 -4.82
N MET A 271 2.09 -20.89 -3.52
CA MET A 271 1.51 -19.75 -2.83
C MET A 271 2.47 -19.25 -1.77
N GLU A 272 2.90 -18.00 -1.86
CA GLU A 272 3.97 -17.43 -1.03
C GLU A 272 3.57 -16.06 -0.48
N GLY A 273 3.54 -15.95 0.87
CA GLY A 273 3.38 -14.67 1.57
C GLY A 273 4.70 -13.92 1.65
N PHE A 274 4.67 -12.60 1.59
CA PHE A 274 5.86 -11.78 1.70
C PHE A 274 5.61 -10.45 2.40
N ILE A 275 6.67 -9.88 2.96
CA ILE A 275 6.69 -8.54 3.52
C ILE A 275 7.79 -7.76 2.80
N VAL A 276 7.44 -6.60 2.27
CA VAL A 276 8.37 -5.78 1.44
C VAL A 276 9.63 -5.35 2.19
N SER A 277 9.57 -5.22 3.53
CA SER A 277 10.76 -4.87 4.33
C SER A 277 11.90 -5.91 4.23
N SER A 278 11.60 -7.14 3.81
CA SER A 278 12.62 -8.16 3.52
C SER A 278 13.24 -8.02 2.12
N HIS A 279 12.86 -7.00 1.35
CA HIS A 279 13.25 -6.81 -0.05
C HIS A 279 13.72 -5.39 -0.37
N TRP A 280 14.23 -4.66 0.62
CA TRP A 280 14.81 -3.31 0.40
C TRP A 280 16.01 -3.31 -0.53
N ASP A 281 16.69 -4.44 -0.68
CA ASP A 281 17.74 -4.66 -1.66
C ASP A 281 17.29 -4.43 -3.11
N MET A 282 16.00 -4.55 -3.38
CA MET A 282 15.39 -4.30 -4.69
C MET A 282 15.03 -2.82 -4.94
N MET A 283 15.18 -1.92 -3.96
CA MET A 283 14.77 -0.52 -4.12
C MET A 283 15.54 0.18 -5.25
N ALA A 284 16.85 0.04 -5.30
CA ALA A 284 17.66 0.70 -6.33
C ALA A 284 17.36 0.19 -7.75
N PRO A 285 17.28 -1.13 -8.04
CA PRO A 285 16.82 -1.60 -9.35
C PRO A 285 15.40 -1.16 -9.66
N PHE A 286 14.47 -1.21 -8.70
CA PHE A 286 13.10 -0.73 -8.88
C PHE A 286 13.06 0.74 -9.31
N GLN A 287 13.79 1.61 -8.62
CA GLN A 287 13.79 3.05 -8.95
C GLN A 287 14.36 3.34 -10.35
N ARG A 288 15.38 2.59 -10.79
CA ARG A 288 15.90 2.71 -12.16
C ARG A 288 14.85 2.32 -13.20
N ASP A 289 14.21 1.15 -13.01
CA ASP A 289 13.18 0.66 -13.92
C ASP A 289 11.96 1.60 -13.93
N LEU A 290 11.51 2.06 -12.75
CA LEU A 290 10.42 3.02 -12.63
C LEU A 290 10.71 4.32 -13.39
N ALA A 291 11.91 4.89 -13.21
CA ALA A 291 12.31 6.11 -13.90
C ALA A 291 12.30 5.93 -15.42
N GLN A 292 12.68 4.77 -15.93
CA GLN A 292 12.59 4.44 -17.35
C GLN A 292 11.11 4.36 -17.78
N TRP A 293 10.27 3.58 -17.09
CA TRP A 293 8.87 3.40 -17.46
C TRP A 293 8.05 4.70 -17.40
N VAL A 294 8.36 5.57 -16.45
CA VAL A 294 7.75 6.92 -16.38
C VAL A 294 8.13 7.77 -17.59
N ARG A 295 9.43 7.79 -17.98
CA ARG A 295 9.87 8.52 -19.18
C ARG A 295 9.25 7.97 -20.46
N GLU A 296 8.99 6.66 -20.52
CA GLU A 296 8.35 5.98 -21.66
C GLU A 296 6.82 6.11 -21.64
N GLY A 297 6.23 6.75 -20.62
CA GLY A 297 4.79 6.87 -20.45
C GLY A 297 4.07 5.55 -20.14
N LYS A 298 4.81 4.51 -19.71
CA LYS A 298 4.28 3.17 -19.41
C LYS A 298 3.72 3.05 -18.00
N VAL A 299 4.14 3.92 -17.09
CA VAL A 299 3.69 3.93 -15.69
C VAL A 299 3.24 5.32 -15.29
N THR A 300 2.04 5.40 -14.74
CA THR A 300 1.43 6.58 -14.14
C THR A 300 0.77 6.18 -12.81
N TRP A 301 0.33 7.15 -12.03
CA TRP A 301 -0.35 6.87 -10.75
C TRP A 301 -1.45 7.88 -10.46
N LYS A 302 -2.40 7.47 -9.64
CA LYS A 302 -3.46 8.31 -9.08
C LYS A 302 -3.28 8.38 -7.57
N GLU A 303 -3.68 9.50 -7.01
CA GLU A 303 -3.66 9.77 -5.57
C GLU A 303 -5.05 10.25 -5.14
N THR A 304 -5.54 9.72 -4.03
CA THR A 304 -6.73 10.24 -3.35
C THR A 304 -6.23 11.00 -2.13
N VAL A 305 -6.45 12.31 -2.11
CA VAL A 305 -5.87 13.22 -1.12
C VAL A 305 -6.95 13.76 -0.19
N PHE A 306 -6.71 13.65 1.12
CA PHE A 306 -7.45 14.34 2.17
C PHE A 306 -6.60 15.46 2.73
N GLU A 307 -7.20 16.59 3.09
CA GLU A 307 -6.48 17.76 3.59
C GLU A 307 -6.64 17.93 5.10
N GLY A 308 -5.50 18.12 5.79
CA GLY A 308 -5.38 18.34 7.22
C GLY A 308 -5.38 17.06 8.06
N ILE A 309 -4.63 17.11 9.17
CA ILE A 309 -4.43 15.96 10.08
C ILE A 309 -5.75 15.40 10.64
N GLY A 310 -6.76 16.24 10.87
CA GLY A 310 -8.06 15.81 11.37
C GLY A 310 -8.81 14.86 10.43
N LYS A 311 -8.43 14.82 9.14
CA LYS A 311 -9.00 13.91 8.14
C LYS A 311 -8.28 12.54 8.06
N ALA A 312 -7.18 12.36 8.77
CA ALA A 312 -6.42 11.11 8.72
C ALA A 312 -7.24 9.87 9.15
N PRO A 313 -8.07 9.91 10.22
CA PRO A 313 -8.95 8.77 10.55
C PRO A 313 -9.97 8.47 9.45
N GLU A 314 -10.59 9.48 8.85
CA GLU A 314 -11.55 9.33 7.75
C GLU A 314 -10.88 8.71 6.51
N ALA A 315 -9.71 9.22 6.11
CA ALA A 315 -8.92 8.67 5.01
C ALA A 315 -8.56 7.20 5.26
N PHE A 316 -8.16 6.85 6.48
CA PHE A 316 -7.81 5.48 6.84
C PHE A 316 -9.01 4.53 6.78
N VAL A 317 -10.15 4.91 7.37
CA VAL A 317 -11.39 4.12 7.33
C VAL A 317 -11.87 3.94 5.90
N GLY A 318 -11.75 4.99 5.08
CA GLY A 318 -12.11 4.99 3.67
C GLY A 318 -11.41 3.91 2.83
N LEU A 319 -10.19 3.48 3.22
CA LEU A 319 -9.50 2.37 2.55
C LEU A 319 -10.32 1.07 2.55
N PHE A 320 -10.97 0.76 3.68
CA PHE A 320 -11.77 -0.46 3.85
C PHE A 320 -13.15 -0.36 3.19
N GLN A 321 -13.57 0.84 2.84
CA GLN A 321 -14.81 1.13 2.12
C GLN A 321 -14.58 1.29 0.61
N GLY A 322 -13.31 1.23 0.18
CA GLY A 322 -12.93 1.39 -1.22
C GLY A 322 -13.06 2.83 -1.72
N ALA A 323 -12.90 3.82 -0.85
CA ALA A 323 -13.00 5.24 -1.21
C ALA A 323 -11.80 5.75 -2.04
N ASN A 324 -10.67 5.02 -2.04
CA ASN A 324 -9.47 5.43 -2.77
C ASN A 324 -9.48 4.98 -4.22
N LEU A 325 -8.92 5.84 -5.06
CA LEU A 325 -8.38 5.51 -6.38
C LEU A 325 -6.86 5.73 -6.31
N GLY A 326 -6.09 4.68 -6.57
CA GLY A 326 -4.64 4.72 -6.37
C GLY A 326 -4.24 4.81 -4.89
N LYS A 327 -3.25 5.66 -4.59
CA LYS A 327 -2.70 5.85 -3.24
C LYS A 327 -3.54 6.82 -2.42
N MET A 328 -3.93 6.42 -1.20
CA MET A 328 -4.55 7.31 -0.21
C MET A 328 -3.47 8.07 0.55
N LEU A 329 -3.57 9.39 0.57
CA LEU A 329 -2.65 10.32 1.23
C LEU A 329 -3.40 11.36 2.05
N VAL A 330 -2.72 11.91 3.05
CA VAL A 330 -3.18 13.08 3.78
C VAL A 330 -2.13 14.18 3.60
N LYS A 331 -2.56 15.30 3.02
CA LYS A 331 -1.76 16.52 2.92
C LYS A 331 -1.89 17.30 4.23
N LEU A 332 -0.77 17.63 4.84
CA LEU A 332 -0.72 18.27 6.17
C LEU A 332 -0.40 19.77 6.09
N ALA A 333 0.32 20.20 5.07
CA ALA A 333 0.67 21.60 4.83
C ALA A 333 0.80 21.91 3.33
#